data_9c4e291856b2b7c6a1f7fd9c261d5143
#
_entry.id   9c4e291856b2b7c6a1f7fd9c261d5143
#
_cell.length_a   1.000
_cell.length_b   1.000
_cell.length_c   1.000
_cell.angle_alpha   90.00
_cell.angle_beta   90.00
_cell.angle_gamma   90.00
#
_symmetry.space_group_name_H-M   'P 1'
#
loop_
_entity.id
_entity.type
_entity.pdbx_description
1 polymer ?
#
loop_
_entity_poly.entity_id
_entity_poly.type
_entity_poly.pdbx_seq_one_letter_code
_entity_poly.pdbx_strand_id
1 'polypeptide(L)'
;KLYSGKFKYMPTIIASISSIIILIMHYTLNLNIKKIENENDWYWIGVGTILVFALLFSIGWSFWRVFKIKNVLKEVSTETTLTSTMVFIILIGAALLTAAFRGLGGEDLIRDYLKNLPGGFWTQFFVVMIIIFILGFFIDYIEIVVVVLPIVAPILLADPSANITAIWLGVMVGVNMQTSFLTPPFGFALFYLRGVAPKSVTTTDIWKGATPFIFLQLVGLVITGLYPSLSNYIPFRSYLTSELAPPPTNPKLERCLIDYTYILYKKDETQIRKAIAEAKTFNLDALSSEQR
;
A
#
# COMPACT_ATOMS: atom_id res chain seq x y z
N LYS A 1 -14.09 23.61 15.80
CA LYS A 1 -13.87 25.07 15.97
C LYS A 1 -13.48 25.67 14.61
N LEU A 2 -14.28 26.60 14.06
CA LEU A 2 -14.03 27.21 12.75
C LEU A 2 -13.48 28.63 12.92
N TYR A 3 -12.54 29.01 12.06
CA TYR A 3 -12.06 30.39 12.02
C TYR A 3 -13.18 31.32 11.55
N SER A 4 -13.51 32.38 12.32
CA SER A 4 -14.60 33.31 12.06
C SER A 4 -14.18 34.67 11.46
N GLY A 5 -12.90 34.81 11.07
CA GLY A 5 -12.35 36.06 10.53
C GLY A 5 -12.72 36.35 9.08
N LYS A 6 -12.41 37.58 8.62
CA LYS A 6 -12.53 37.98 7.22
C LYS A 6 -11.76 37.01 6.31
N PHE A 7 -12.29 36.77 5.11
CA PHE A 7 -11.69 35.85 4.13
C PHE A 7 -11.59 34.39 4.59
N LYS A 8 -12.60 33.88 5.30
CA LYS A 8 -12.67 32.55 5.91
C LYS A 8 -12.20 31.41 4.96
N TYR A 9 -12.61 31.46 3.71
CA TYR A 9 -12.34 30.40 2.72
C TYR A 9 -11.17 30.68 1.76
N MET A 10 -10.56 31.88 1.81
CA MET A 10 -9.53 32.28 0.84
C MET A 10 -8.32 31.31 0.77
N PRO A 11 -7.72 30.85 1.87
CA PRO A 11 -6.61 29.91 1.76
C PRO A 11 -7.02 28.61 1.10
N THR A 12 -8.20 28.08 1.43
CA THR A 12 -8.70 26.85 0.83
C THR A 12 -8.95 27.00 -0.67
N ILE A 13 -9.53 28.14 -1.09
CA ILE A 13 -9.78 28.44 -2.50
C ILE A 13 -8.47 28.54 -3.27
N ILE A 14 -7.49 29.28 -2.76
CA ILE A 14 -6.17 29.44 -3.38
C ILE A 14 -5.49 28.06 -3.49
N ALA A 15 -5.49 27.28 -2.42
CA ALA A 15 -4.89 25.94 -2.43
C ALA A 15 -5.55 25.03 -3.45
N SER A 16 -6.90 24.99 -3.50
CA SER A 16 -7.65 24.14 -4.43
C SER A 16 -7.40 24.53 -5.88
N ILE A 17 -7.45 25.83 -6.20
CA ILE A 17 -7.21 26.33 -7.57
C ILE A 17 -5.77 26.02 -7.98
N SER A 18 -4.79 26.33 -7.13
CA SER A 18 -3.37 26.03 -7.44
C SER A 18 -3.14 24.55 -7.65
N SER A 19 -3.70 23.68 -6.80
CA SER A 19 -3.55 22.23 -6.94
C SER A 19 -4.17 21.70 -8.22
N ILE A 20 -5.37 22.15 -8.60
CA ILE A 20 -6.05 21.71 -9.83
C ILE A 20 -5.23 22.14 -11.05
N ILE A 21 -4.75 23.39 -11.08
CA ILE A 21 -3.97 23.88 -12.21
C ILE A 21 -2.63 23.12 -12.33
N ILE A 22 -1.93 22.87 -11.21
CA ILE A 22 -0.70 22.07 -11.18
C ILE A 22 -0.96 20.65 -11.72
N LEU A 23 -2.06 20.02 -11.32
CA LEU A 23 -2.43 18.69 -11.83
C LEU A 23 -2.68 18.71 -13.34
N ILE A 24 -3.43 19.70 -13.84
CA ILE A 24 -3.68 19.83 -15.28
C ILE A 24 -2.35 20.03 -16.02
N MET A 25 -1.50 20.95 -15.54
CA MET A 25 -0.19 21.20 -16.13
C MET A 25 0.70 19.96 -16.14
N HIS A 26 0.68 19.16 -15.08
CA HIS A 26 1.46 17.92 -15.00
C HIS A 26 1.08 16.90 -16.09
N TYR A 27 -0.21 16.82 -16.44
CA TYR A 27 -0.70 15.90 -17.47
C TYR A 27 -0.57 16.44 -18.90
N THR A 28 -0.55 17.76 -19.09
CA THR A 28 -0.62 18.38 -20.41
C THR A 28 0.71 18.99 -20.90
N LEU A 29 1.63 19.27 -19.98
CA LEU A 29 2.86 20.02 -20.27
C LEU A 29 4.11 19.28 -19.77
N ASN A 30 5.22 19.46 -20.47
CA ASN A 30 6.53 18.97 -20.02
C ASN A 30 7.09 19.90 -18.94
N LEU A 31 7.02 19.48 -17.68
CA LEU A 31 7.54 20.21 -16.51
C LEU A 31 8.92 19.66 -16.05
N ASN A 32 9.59 18.86 -16.88
CA ASN A 32 10.85 18.26 -16.50
C ASN A 32 12.02 19.24 -16.71
N ILE A 33 12.53 19.79 -15.60
CA ILE A 33 13.65 20.74 -15.58
C ILE A 33 14.94 20.15 -16.20
N LYS A 34 15.11 18.83 -16.15
CA LYS A 34 16.29 18.14 -16.70
C LYS A 34 16.22 17.88 -18.21
N LYS A 35 15.03 17.96 -18.80
CA LYS A 35 14.80 17.65 -20.21
C LYS A 35 13.90 18.72 -20.82
N ILE A 36 14.49 19.86 -21.14
CA ILE A 36 13.80 21.00 -21.76
C ILE A 36 13.96 20.86 -23.27
N GLU A 37 12.84 20.73 -23.98
CA GLU A 37 12.81 20.51 -25.41
C GLU A 37 12.50 21.80 -26.17
N ASN A 38 11.77 22.73 -25.56
CA ASN A 38 11.33 23.97 -26.18
C ASN A 38 11.52 25.20 -25.28
N GLU A 39 11.69 26.39 -25.89
CA GLU A 39 11.72 27.65 -25.10
C GLU A 39 10.45 27.91 -24.30
N ASN A 40 9.31 27.46 -24.78
CA ASN A 40 8.04 27.53 -24.04
C ASN A 40 8.01 26.71 -22.74
N ASP A 41 8.84 25.68 -22.63
CA ASP A 41 8.89 24.86 -21.40
C ASP A 41 9.37 25.69 -20.21
N TRP A 42 10.31 26.62 -20.41
CA TRP A 42 10.75 27.54 -19.37
C TRP A 42 9.63 28.43 -18.82
N TYR A 43 8.77 28.91 -19.73
CA TYR A 43 7.62 29.73 -19.33
C TYR A 43 6.65 28.91 -18.45
N TRP A 44 6.33 27.68 -18.86
CA TRP A 44 5.42 26.81 -18.10
C TRP A 44 6.01 26.34 -16.78
N ILE A 45 7.31 26.08 -16.72
CA ILE A 45 8.02 25.77 -15.48
C ILE A 45 7.96 26.98 -14.53
N GLY A 46 8.12 28.19 -15.05
CA GLY A 46 7.98 29.43 -14.27
C GLY A 46 6.57 29.60 -13.69
N VAL A 47 5.53 29.40 -14.49
CA VAL A 47 4.13 29.43 -14.04
C VAL A 47 3.89 28.35 -12.98
N GLY A 48 4.36 27.12 -13.20
CA GLY A 48 4.25 26.01 -12.23
C GLY A 48 4.92 26.35 -10.89
N THR A 49 6.09 26.98 -10.95
CA THR A 49 6.82 27.42 -9.75
C THR A 49 6.02 28.45 -8.95
N ILE A 50 5.43 29.45 -9.63
CA ILE A 50 4.57 30.46 -8.99
C ILE A 50 3.35 29.80 -8.31
N LEU A 51 2.72 28.82 -8.97
CA LEU A 51 1.59 28.09 -8.41
C LEU A 51 1.98 27.27 -7.18
N VAL A 52 3.16 26.66 -7.17
CA VAL A 52 3.70 25.96 -6.00
C VAL A 52 3.92 26.93 -4.84
N PHE A 53 4.51 28.12 -5.10
CA PHE A 53 4.64 29.14 -4.07
C PHE A 53 3.29 29.67 -3.56
N ALA A 54 2.30 29.83 -4.43
CA ALA A 54 0.94 30.21 -4.03
C ALA A 54 0.30 29.14 -3.14
N LEU A 55 0.50 27.85 -3.46
CA LEU A 55 0.05 26.72 -2.63
C LEU A 55 0.73 26.73 -1.26
N LEU A 56 2.05 26.84 -1.21
CA LEU A 56 2.81 26.91 0.04
C LEU A 56 2.42 28.11 0.89
N PHE A 57 2.24 29.28 0.27
CA PHE A 57 1.75 30.48 0.96
C PHE A 57 0.35 30.25 1.55
N SER A 58 -0.54 29.63 0.80
CA SER A 58 -1.89 29.30 1.25
C SER A 58 -1.90 28.36 2.46
N ILE A 59 -1.04 27.32 2.42
CA ILE A 59 -0.85 26.38 3.54
C ILE A 59 -0.29 27.13 4.76
N GLY A 60 0.76 27.95 4.58
CA GLY A 60 1.35 28.74 5.63
C GLY A 60 0.34 29.73 6.26
N TRP A 61 -0.49 30.38 5.43
CA TRP A 61 -1.55 31.25 5.90
C TRP A 61 -2.63 30.49 6.68
N SER A 62 -3.02 29.30 6.20
CA SER A 62 -3.95 28.43 6.93
C SER A 62 -3.36 27.99 8.28
N PHE A 63 -2.09 27.60 8.30
CA PHE A 63 -1.38 27.23 9.52
C PHE A 63 -1.29 28.39 10.51
N TRP A 64 -0.94 29.60 10.05
CA TRP A 64 -0.94 30.80 10.88
C TRP A 64 -2.30 31.06 11.55
N ARG A 65 -3.40 30.75 10.88
CA ARG A 65 -4.76 30.91 11.44
C ARG A 65 -5.04 29.92 12.57
N VAL A 66 -4.46 28.72 12.52
CA VAL A 66 -4.61 27.71 13.58
C VAL A 66 -4.10 28.25 14.93
N PHE A 67 -3.02 29.04 14.92
CA PHE A 67 -2.52 29.68 16.14
C PHE A 67 -3.51 30.70 16.75
N LYS A 68 -4.38 31.27 15.92
CA LYS A 68 -5.39 32.25 16.39
C LYS A 68 -6.62 31.59 17.01
N ILE A 69 -6.79 30.28 16.81
CA ILE A 69 -7.91 29.50 17.37
C ILE A 69 -7.47 28.90 18.69
N LYS A 70 -8.08 29.37 19.79
CA LYS A 70 -7.70 28.97 21.15
C LYS A 70 -7.72 27.43 21.32
N ASN A 71 -6.62 26.90 21.80
CA ASN A 71 -6.40 25.48 22.13
C ASN A 71 -6.43 24.47 20.98
N VAL A 72 -6.71 24.84 19.73
CA VAL A 72 -6.77 23.87 18.63
C VAL A 72 -5.41 23.22 18.38
N LEU A 73 -4.34 24.02 18.32
CA LEU A 73 -2.99 23.48 18.10
C LEU A 73 -2.57 22.53 19.22
N LYS A 74 -2.86 22.89 20.48
CA LYS A 74 -2.55 22.05 21.63
C LYS A 74 -3.35 20.75 21.59
N GLU A 75 -4.66 20.81 21.34
CA GLU A 75 -5.52 19.63 21.21
C GLU A 75 -5.00 18.71 20.10
N VAL A 76 -4.80 19.23 18.88
CA VAL A 76 -4.31 18.43 17.74
C VAL A 76 -2.92 17.85 18.02
N SER A 77 -1.98 18.63 18.54
CA SER A 77 -0.63 18.13 18.84
C SER A 77 -0.67 17.04 19.91
N THR A 78 -1.47 17.21 20.97
CA THR A 78 -1.60 16.21 22.03
C THR A 78 -2.20 14.92 21.51
N GLU A 79 -3.32 15.00 20.78
CA GLU A 79 -3.97 13.81 20.20
C GLU A 79 -3.07 13.10 19.18
N THR A 80 -2.39 13.87 18.33
CA THR A 80 -1.43 13.30 17.37
C THR A 80 -0.27 12.61 18.09
N THR A 81 0.29 13.24 19.13
CA THR A 81 1.37 12.65 19.92
C THR A 81 0.93 11.37 20.61
N LEU A 82 -0.22 11.38 21.26
CA LEU A 82 -0.77 10.20 21.95
C LEU A 82 -0.99 9.05 20.95
N THR A 83 -1.64 9.32 19.84
CA THR A 83 -1.90 8.29 18.82
C THR A 83 -0.60 7.76 18.21
N SER A 84 0.31 8.63 17.84
CA SER A 84 1.61 8.21 17.27
C SER A 84 2.43 7.40 18.28
N THR A 85 2.49 7.84 19.55
CA THR A 85 3.21 7.13 20.60
C THR A 85 2.61 5.75 20.84
N MET A 86 1.29 5.63 20.87
CA MET A 86 0.58 4.35 20.99
C MET A 86 0.98 3.40 19.85
N VAL A 87 0.96 3.86 18.59
CA VAL A 87 1.36 3.04 17.45
C VAL A 87 2.82 2.60 17.55
N PHE A 88 3.75 3.51 17.90
CA PHE A 88 5.16 3.15 18.05
C PHE A 88 5.40 2.13 19.17
N ILE A 89 4.71 2.26 20.32
CA ILE A 89 4.85 1.29 21.42
C ILE A 89 4.33 -0.08 20.99
N ILE A 90 3.20 -0.14 20.28
CA ILE A 90 2.65 -1.40 19.73
C ILE A 90 3.66 -2.03 18.75
N LEU A 91 4.22 -1.26 17.83
CA LEU A 91 5.21 -1.75 16.86
C LEU A 91 6.46 -2.31 17.54
N ILE A 92 6.99 -1.64 18.55
CA ILE A 92 8.14 -2.11 19.31
C ILE A 92 7.80 -3.41 20.08
N GLY A 93 6.65 -3.44 20.76
CA GLY A 93 6.18 -4.62 21.48
C GLY A 93 5.98 -5.82 20.55
N ALA A 94 5.36 -5.59 19.38
CA ALA A 94 5.15 -6.59 18.35
C ALA A 94 6.48 -7.13 17.76
N ALA A 95 7.45 -6.27 17.51
CA ALA A 95 8.77 -6.66 17.04
C ALA A 95 9.52 -7.53 18.07
N LEU A 96 9.46 -7.17 19.34
CA LEU A 96 10.06 -7.96 20.43
C LEU A 96 9.36 -9.32 20.58
N LEU A 97 8.04 -9.36 20.54
CA LEU A 97 7.26 -10.60 20.60
C LEU A 97 7.58 -11.52 19.43
N THR A 98 7.62 -10.97 18.21
CA THR A 98 7.95 -11.74 17.00
C THR A 98 9.39 -12.28 17.07
N ALA A 99 10.35 -11.47 17.53
CA ALA A 99 11.73 -11.92 17.70
C ALA A 99 11.85 -13.03 18.76
N ALA A 100 11.19 -12.89 19.90
CA ALA A 100 11.17 -13.91 20.93
C ALA A 100 10.48 -15.20 20.44
N PHE A 101 9.35 -15.08 19.74
CA PHE A 101 8.63 -16.22 19.17
C PHE A 101 9.49 -17.00 18.17
N ARG A 102 10.19 -16.31 17.26
CA ARG A 102 11.12 -16.92 16.32
C ARG A 102 12.32 -17.55 17.01
N GLY A 103 12.90 -16.84 17.99
CA GLY A 103 14.04 -17.34 18.77
C GLY A 103 13.72 -18.61 19.58
N LEU A 104 12.47 -18.82 19.96
CA LEU A 104 11.98 -20.02 20.64
C LEU A 104 11.55 -21.13 19.68
N GLY A 105 11.73 -20.98 18.36
CA GLY A 105 11.33 -21.98 17.37
C GLY A 105 9.82 -21.99 17.07
N GLY A 106 9.07 -20.98 17.47
CA GLY A 106 7.63 -20.91 17.23
C GLY A 106 7.24 -20.88 15.77
N GLU A 107 8.10 -20.30 14.90
CA GLU A 107 7.88 -20.31 13.44
C GLU A 107 7.93 -21.73 12.88
N ASP A 108 8.90 -22.56 13.31
CA ASP A 108 9.04 -23.93 12.87
C ASP A 108 7.85 -24.78 13.33
N LEU A 109 7.38 -24.55 14.55
CA LEU A 109 6.22 -25.24 15.10
C LEU A 109 4.95 -24.95 14.30
N ILE A 110 4.69 -23.68 13.96
CA ILE A 110 3.55 -23.32 13.11
C ILE A 110 3.73 -23.88 11.69
N ARG A 111 4.92 -23.83 11.15
CA ARG A 111 5.25 -24.37 9.82
C ARG A 111 4.97 -25.87 9.75
N ASP A 112 5.41 -26.62 10.75
CA ASP A 112 5.19 -28.06 10.82
C ASP A 112 3.71 -28.39 10.99
N TYR A 113 3.00 -27.64 11.84
CA TYR A 113 1.57 -27.80 11.99
C TYR A 113 0.81 -27.55 10.68
N LEU A 114 1.09 -26.45 10.00
CA LEU A 114 0.44 -26.11 8.72
C LEU A 114 0.77 -27.12 7.62
N LYS A 115 2.02 -27.58 7.51
CA LYS A 115 2.43 -28.57 6.51
C LYS A 115 1.80 -29.94 6.70
N ASN A 116 1.51 -30.31 7.93
CA ASN A 116 0.87 -31.59 8.27
C ASN A 116 -0.66 -31.56 8.11
N LEU A 117 -1.25 -30.42 7.75
CA LEU A 117 -2.68 -30.33 7.45
C LEU A 117 -3.00 -31.11 6.16
N PRO A 118 -3.97 -32.02 6.20
CA PRO A 118 -4.42 -32.71 4.98
C PRO A 118 -5.12 -31.74 4.03
N GLY A 119 -4.90 -31.89 2.71
CA GLY A 119 -5.57 -31.07 1.70
C GLY A 119 -4.70 -29.99 1.04
N GLY A 120 -3.38 -29.94 1.38
CA GLY A 120 -2.41 -29.07 0.72
C GLY A 120 -2.61 -27.57 0.98
N PHE A 121 -2.09 -26.74 0.07
CA PHE A 121 -2.07 -25.28 0.21
C PHE A 121 -3.43 -24.66 0.55
N TRP A 122 -4.50 -25.04 -0.13
CA TRP A 122 -5.80 -24.43 0.09
C TRP A 122 -6.34 -24.64 1.50
N THR A 123 -6.10 -25.81 2.10
CA THR A 123 -6.48 -26.07 3.48
C THR A 123 -5.69 -25.17 4.45
N GLN A 124 -4.37 -25.06 4.23
CA GLN A 124 -3.52 -24.18 5.02
C GLN A 124 -4.00 -22.72 4.92
N PHE A 125 -4.28 -22.26 3.69
CA PHE A 125 -4.78 -20.93 3.43
C PHE A 125 -6.10 -20.65 4.15
N PHE A 126 -7.09 -21.54 4.05
CA PHE A 126 -8.38 -21.35 4.71
C PHE A 126 -8.26 -21.39 6.24
N VAL A 127 -7.44 -22.26 6.81
CA VAL A 127 -7.18 -22.30 8.25
C VAL A 127 -6.57 -20.98 8.72
N VAL A 128 -5.56 -20.48 8.04
CA VAL A 128 -4.94 -19.17 8.35
C VAL A 128 -5.95 -18.03 8.23
N MET A 129 -6.76 -18.02 7.17
CA MET A 129 -7.79 -17.00 6.97
C MET A 129 -8.86 -17.02 8.09
N ILE A 130 -9.28 -18.19 8.54
CA ILE A 130 -10.21 -18.33 9.66
C ILE A 130 -9.58 -17.83 10.97
N ILE A 131 -8.31 -18.19 11.24
CA ILE A 131 -7.60 -17.72 12.44
C ILE A 131 -7.48 -16.20 12.42
N ILE A 132 -7.06 -15.59 11.31
CA ILE A 132 -6.97 -14.13 11.17
C ILE A 132 -8.35 -13.48 11.34
N PHE A 133 -9.39 -14.07 10.79
CA PHE A 133 -10.77 -13.58 10.96
C PHE A 133 -11.20 -13.57 12.44
N ILE A 134 -10.92 -14.64 13.16
CA ILE A 134 -11.23 -14.74 14.61
C ILE A 134 -10.40 -13.75 15.41
N LEU A 135 -9.10 -13.64 15.11
CA LEU A 135 -8.21 -12.69 15.79
C LEU A 135 -8.68 -11.24 15.58
N GLY A 136 -9.18 -10.89 14.41
CA GLY A 136 -9.69 -9.56 14.09
C GLY A 136 -10.91 -9.13 14.92
N PHE A 137 -11.55 -10.00 15.68
CA PHE A 137 -12.56 -9.60 16.68
C PHE A 137 -11.98 -9.02 17.96
N PHE A 138 -10.74 -9.39 18.29
CA PHE A 138 -10.14 -9.11 19.60
C PHE A 138 -8.91 -8.23 19.51
N ILE A 139 -8.21 -8.24 18.37
CA ILE A 139 -6.90 -7.61 18.17
C ILE A 139 -7.00 -6.60 17.04
N ASP A 140 -6.31 -5.46 17.17
CA ASP A 140 -6.27 -4.44 16.11
C ASP A 140 -5.56 -4.96 14.86
N TYR A 141 -5.93 -4.41 13.70
CA TYR A 141 -5.35 -4.82 12.42
C TYR A 141 -3.83 -4.62 12.35
N ILE A 142 -3.31 -3.56 12.99
CA ILE A 142 -1.87 -3.28 13.03
C ILE A 142 -1.13 -4.43 13.70
N GLU A 143 -1.66 -4.95 14.80
CA GLU A 143 -1.07 -6.07 15.53
C GLU A 143 -1.10 -7.36 14.69
N ILE A 144 -2.20 -7.63 13.98
CA ILE A 144 -2.29 -8.79 13.08
C ILE A 144 -1.26 -8.67 11.95
N VAL A 145 -1.15 -7.49 11.31
CA VAL A 145 -0.21 -7.26 10.21
C VAL A 145 1.24 -7.36 10.66
N VAL A 146 1.56 -6.87 11.85
CA VAL A 146 2.95 -6.82 12.33
C VAL A 146 3.39 -8.12 13.01
N VAL A 147 2.49 -8.84 13.66
CA VAL A 147 2.81 -10.08 14.41
C VAL A 147 2.47 -11.33 13.60
N VAL A 148 1.22 -11.46 13.18
CA VAL A 148 0.71 -12.72 12.58
C VAL A 148 1.18 -12.87 11.13
N LEU A 149 1.05 -11.82 10.33
CA LEU A 149 1.36 -11.89 8.90
C LEU A 149 2.83 -12.25 8.60
N PRO A 150 3.85 -11.70 9.29
CA PRO A 150 5.24 -12.11 9.07
C PRO A 150 5.54 -13.58 9.42
N ILE A 151 4.72 -14.22 10.24
CA ILE A 151 4.86 -15.62 10.59
C ILE A 151 4.21 -16.50 9.52
N VAL A 152 2.97 -16.19 9.11
CA VAL A 152 2.20 -17.08 8.23
C VAL A 152 2.43 -16.83 6.74
N ALA A 153 2.72 -15.58 6.32
CA ALA A 153 2.88 -15.26 4.91
C ALA A 153 4.08 -15.97 4.26
N PRO A 154 5.28 -16.05 4.89
CA PRO A 154 6.40 -16.80 4.32
C PRO A 154 6.10 -18.30 4.13
N ILE A 155 5.30 -18.89 5.05
CA ILE A 155 4.92 -20.30 4.99
C ILE A 155 3.99 -20.54 3.79
N LEU A 156 2.97 -19.70 3.61
CA LEU A 156 2.01 -19.80 2.50
C LEU A 156 2.67 -19.50 1.14
N LEU A 157 3.58 -18.52 1.10
CA LEU A 157 4.25 -18.13 -0.14
C LEU A 157 5.37 -19.09 -0.54
N ALA A 158 5.90 -19.90 0.39
CA ALA A 158 6.93 -20.88 0.11
C ALA A 158 6.42 -22.12 -0.62
N ASP A 159 5.09 -22.35 -0.67
CA ASP A 159 4.53 -23.50 -1.37
C ASP A 159 4.49 -23.27 -2.90
N PRO A 160 5.33 -23.95 -3.70
CA PRO A 160 5.37 -23.75 -5.15
C PRO A 160 4.08 -24.19 -5.85
N SER A 161 3.27 -25.04 -5.21
CA SER A 161 2.02 -25.57 -5.78
C SER A 161 0.92 -24.51 -5.78
N ALA A 162 1.01 -23.52 -4.90
CA ALA A 162 0.01 -22.50 -4.69
C ALA A 162 -0.12 -21.52 -5.87
N ASN A 163 0.99 -21.20 -6.53
CA ASN A 163 1.06 -20.21 -7.61
C ASN A 163 0.39 -18.87 -7.25
N ILE A 164 0.55 -18.42 -6.00
CA ILE A 164 0.02 -17.16 -5.51
C ILE A 164 1.11 -16.10 -5.41
N THR A 165 0.71 -14.85 -5.45
CA THR A 165 1.61 -13.70 -5.24
C THR A 165 1.44 -13.11 -3.85
N ALA A 166 2.50 -12.47 -3.33
CA ALA A 166 2.42 -11.74 -2.08
C ALA A 166 1.36 -10.62 -2.11
N ILE A 167 1.16 -9.99 -3.30
CA ILE A 167 0.15 -8.96 -3.51
C ILE A 167 -1.26 -9.53 -3.34
N TRP A 168 -1.55 -10.65 -3.99
CA TRP A 168 -2.85 -11.31 -3.86
C TRP A 168 -3.11 -11.74 -2.42
N LEU A 169 -2.11 -12.36 -1.76
CA LEU A 169 -2.22 -12.76 -0.37
C LEU A 169 -2.50 -11.55 0.55
N GLY A 170 -1.78 -10.45 0.35
CA GLY A 170 -1.99 -9.21 1.11
C GLY A 170 -3.40 -8.64 0.95
N VAL A 171 -3.94 -8.63 -0.28
CA VAL A 171 -5.31 -8.18 -0.54
C VAL A 171 -6.33 -9.11 0.13
N MET A 172 -6.16 -10.44 0.01
CA MET A 172 -7.06 -11.42 0.64
C MET A 172 -7.09 -11.27 2.15
N VAL A 173 -5.92 -11.16 2.79
CA VAL A 173 -5.80 -10.94 4.25
C VAL A 173 -6.40 -9.60 4.65
N GLY A 174 -6.13 -8.52 3.89
CA GLY A 174 -6.67 -7.19 4.18
C GLY A 174 -8.20 -7.14 4.15
N VAL A 175 -8.83 -7.70 3.11
CA VAL A 175 -10.30 -7.78 3.01
C VAL A 175 -10.89 -8.68 4.10
N ASN A 176 -10.22 -9.78 4.43
CA ASN A 176 -10.64 -10.68 5.51
C ASN A 176 -10.64 -9.98 6.88
N MET A 177 -9.56 -9.29 7.22
CA MET A 177 -9.47 -8.50 8.45
C MET A 177 -10.54 -7.41 8.50
N GLN A 178 -10.73 -6.67 7.41
CA GLN A 178 -11.76 -5.63 7.33
C GLN A 178 -13.15 -6.22 7.55
N THR A 179 -13.42 -7.43 7.07
CA THR A 179 -14.69 -8.13 7.28
C THR A 179 -14.89 -8.46 8.77
N SER A 180 -13.86 -8.95 9.46
CA SER A 180 -13.92 -9.25 10.89
C SER A 180 -14.21 -8.00 11.73
N PHE A 181 -13.60 -6.85 11.39
CA PHE A 181 -13.85 -5.58 12.10
C PHE A 181 -15.28 -5.06 11.98
N LEU A 182 -16.01 -5.44 10.94
CA LEU A 182 -17.40 -5.05 10.72
C LEU A 182 -18.39 -6.10 11.23
N THR A 183 -17.94 -7.31 11.59
CA THR A 183 -18.83 -8.42 11.93
C THR A 183 -19.30 -8.33 13.38
N PRO A 184 -20.63 -8.25 13.65
CA PRO A 184 -21.16 -8.36 15.00
C PRO A 184 -20.82 -9.71 15.66
N PRO A 185 -20.77 -9.81 17.00
CA PRO A 185 -21.03 -8.72 17.96
C PRO A 185 -19.79 -7.91 18.32
N PHE A 186 -18.57 -8.38 17.99
CA PHE A 186 -17.31 -7.84 18.50
C PHE A 186 -16.58 -6.90 17.54
N GLY A 187 -17.13 -6.65 16.35
CA GLY A 187 -16.46 -5.82 15.33
C GLY A 187 -15.94 -4.48 15.88
N PHE A 188 -14.64 -4.30 15.88
CA PHE A 188 -13.96 -3.17 16.52
C PHE A 188 -14.48 -1.82 15.98
N ALA A 189 -14.73 -1.72 14.67
CA ALA A 189 -15.28 -0.52 14.03
C ALA A 189 -16.69 -0.18 14.56
N LEU A 190 -17.48 -1.18 14.93
CA LEU A 190 -18.85 -0.98 15.43
C LEU A 190 -18.84 -0.38 16.82
N PHE A 191 -17.84 -0.68 17.65
CA PHE A 191 -17.67 -0.04 18.97
C PHE A 191 -17.35 1.44 18.84
N TYR A 192 -16.43 1.81 17.95
CA TYR A 192 -16.11 3.21 17.68
C TYR A 192 -17.34 3.96 17.17
N LEU A 193 -18.07 3.36 16.22
CA LEU A 193 -19.30 3.96 15.71
C LEU A 193 -20.33 4.12 16.82
N ARG A 194 -20.47 3.16 17.72
CA ARG A 194 -21.37 3.26 18.88
C ARG A 194 -20.98 4.40 19.81
N GLY A 195 -19.68 4.64 20.01
CA GLY A 195 -19.17 5.72 20.87
C GLY A 195 -19.52 7.12 20.39
N VAL A 196 -19.62 7.32 19.08
CA VAL A 196 -19.90 8.63 18.47
C VAL A 196 -21.34 8.79 17.95
N ALA A 197 -22.10 7.71 17.85
CA ALA A 197 -23.47 7.71 17.36
C ALA A 197 -24.43 8.41 18.34
N PRO A 198 -25.44 9.12 17.85
CA PRO A 198 -26.50 9.70 18.68
C PRO A 198 -27.19 8.63 19.53
N LYS A 199 -27.69 9.01 20.71
CA LYS A 199 -28.39 8.08 21.64
C LYS A 199 -29.63 7.43 21.03
N SER A 200 -30.21 8.06 20.00
CA SER A 200 -31.39 7.53 19.27
C SER A 200 -31.05 6.30 18.40
N VAL A 201 -29.79 6.10 18.03
CA VAL A 201 -29.34 4.94 17.24
C VAL A 201 -28.98 3.81 18.20
N THR A 202 -29.64 2.67 18.06
CA THR A 202 -29.34 1.50 18.91
C THR A 202 -28.18 0.67 18.36
N THR A 203 -27.57 -0.16 19.19
CA THR A 203 -26.52 -1.08 18.74
C THR A 203 -27.03 -2.04 17.67
N THR A 204 -28.27 -2.46 17.76
CA THR A 204 -28.92 -3.33 16.78
C THR A 204 -29.10 -2.66 15.43
N ASP A 205 -29.36 -1.35 15.41
CA ASP A 205 -29.45 -0.59 14.16
C ASP A 205 -28.09 -0.51 13.46
N ILE A 206 -27.03 -0.31 14.24
CA ILE A 206 -25.64 -0.34 13.73
C ILE A 206 -25.31 -1.71 13.13
N TRP A 207 -25.66 -2.80 13.81
CA TRP A 207 -25.41 -4.16 13.31
C TRP A 207 -26.19 -4.46 12.02
N LYS A 208 -27.47 -4.09 11.97
CA LYS A 208 -28.29 -4.22 10.75
C LYS A 208 -27.72 -3.39 9.60
N GLY A 209 -27.22 -2.19 9.91
CA GLY A 209 -26.57 -1.35 8.90
C GLY A 209 -25.25 -1.92 8.40
N ALA A 210 -24.47 -2.62 9.23
CA ALA A 210 -23.21 -3.24 8.86
C ALA A 210 -23.38 -4.50 7.99
N THR A 211 -24.46 -5.25 8.19
CA THR A 211 -24.71 -6.54 7.53
C THR A 211 -24.60 -6.50 5.97
N PRO A 212 -25.18 -5.52 5.24
CA PRO A 212 -25.00 -5.44 3.79
C PRO A 212 -23.55 -5.24 3.35
N PHE A 213 -22.77 -4.49 4.14
CA PHE A 213 -21.35 -4.25 3.84
C PHE A 213 -20.51 -5.50 4.08
N ILE A 214 -20.81 -6.27 5.13
CA ILE A 214 -20.17 -7.57 5.39
C ILE A 214 -20.42 -8.51 4.20
N PHE A 215 -21.65 -8.59 3.73
CA PHE A 215 -22.00 -9.41 2.57
C PHE A 215 -21.22 -8.97 1.32
N LEU A 216 -21.17 -7.66 1.06
CA LEU A 216 -20.40 -7.08 -0.06
C LEU A 216 -18.92 -7.43 0.02
N GLN A 217 -18.32 -7.36 1.22
CA GLN A 217 -16.93 -7.73 1.44
C GLN A 217 -16.67 -9.22 1.23
N LEU A 218 -17.56 -10.09 1.70
CA LEU A 218 -17.47 -11.52 1.43
C LEU A 218 -17.56 -11.84 -0.07
N VAL A 219 -18.45 -11.19 -0.78
CA VAL A 219 -18.53 -11.29 -2.25
C VAL A 219 -17.23 -10.79 -2.89
N GLY A 220 -16.70 -9.65 -2.46
CA GLY A 220 -15.41 -9.13 -2.92
C GLY A 220 -14.25 -10.09 -2.64
N LEU A 221 -14.24 -10.73 -1.47
CA LEU A 221 -13.23 -11.73 -1.10
C LEU A 221 -13.30 -12.94 -2.03
N VAL A 222 -14.50 -13.46 -2.31
CA VAL A 222 -14.69 -14.57 -3.24
C VAL A 222 -14.26 -14.19 -4.67
N ILE A 223 -14.66 -13.01 -5.15
CA ILE A 223 -14.28 -12.53 -6.49
C ILE A 223 -12.75 -12.40 -6.59
N THR A 224 -12.10 -11.77 -5.60
CA THR A 224 -10.63 -11.62 -5.59
C THR A 224 -9.92 -12.97 -5.49
N GLY A 225 -10.50 -13.91 -4.74
CA GLY A 225 -10.00 -15.28 -4.64
C GLY A 225 -10.05 -16.04 -5.95
N LEU A 226 -11.17 -15.92 -6.68
CA LEU A 226 -11.37 -16.58 -7.98
C LEU A 226 -10.61 -15.90 -9.13
N TYR A 227 -10.42 -14.59 -9.06
CA TYR A 227 -9.76 -13.78 -10.09
C TYR A 227 -8.52 -13.04 -9.53
N PRO A 228 -7.40 -13.74 -9.29
CA PRO A 228 -6.16 -13.13 -8.78
C PRO A 228 -5.62 -11.99 -9.64
N SER A 229 -5.97 -11.97 -10.93
CA SER A 229 -5.60 -10.90 -11.86
C SER A 229 -6.12 -9.53 -11.44
N LEU A 230 -7.23 -9.44 -10.71
CA LEU A 230 -7.76 -8.16 -10.22
C LEU A 230 -6.78 -7.43 -9.30
N SER A 231 -6.13 -8.17 -8.40
CA SER A 231 -5.12 -7.61 -7.49
C SER A 231 -3.74 -7.45 -8.14
N ASN A 232 -3.40 -8.32 -9.09
CA ASN A 232 -2.06 -8.39 -9.66
C ASN A 232 -1.88 -7.54 -10.92
N TYR A 233 -2.96 -7.14 -11.61
CA TYR A 233 -2.88 -6.47 -12.92
C TYR A 233 -2.07 -5.18 -12.89
N ILE A 234 -2.39 -4.27 -11.99
CA ILE A 234 -1.71 -2.97 -11.91
C ILE A 234 -0.25 -3.12 -11.43
N PRO A 235 0.04 -3.84 -10.33
CA PRO A 235 1.40 -4.07 -9.90
C PRO A 235 2.27 -4.77 -10.95
N PHE A 236 1.74 -5.78 -11.64
CA PHE A 236 2.50 -6.45 -12.69
C PHE A 236 2.78 -5.54 -13.88
N ARG A 237 1.82 -4.71 -14.27
CA ARG A 237 2.03 -3.77 -15.36
C ARG A 237 3.08 -2.71 -15.01
N SER A 238 3.14 -2.24 -13.78
CA SER A 238 4.10 -1.23 -13.35
C SER A 238 5.48 -1.80 -13.01
N TYR A 239 5.52 -3.03 -12.46
CA TYR A 239 6.76 -3.65 -12.00
C TYR A 239 7.46 -4.48 -13.07
N LEU A 240 6.75 -5.36 -13.79
CA LEU A 240 7.36 -6.26 -14.77
C LEU A 240 7.81 -5.56 -16.05
N THR A 241 7.29 -4.37 -16.32
CA THR A 241 7.72 -3.53 -17.46
C THR A 241 8.82 -2.53 -17.10
N SER A 242 9.21 -2.45 -15.83
CA SER A 242 10.28 -1.57 -15.35
C SER A 242 11.65 -2.25 -15.49
N GLU A 243 12.63 -1.56 -16.04
CA GLU A 243 14.03 -2.03 -16.10
C GLU A 243 14.66 -2.25 -14.71
N LEU A 244 14.07 -1.67 -13.66
CA LEU A 244 14.51 -1.77 -12.28
C LEU A 244 13.68 -2.78 -11.46
N ALA A 245 12.82 -3.58 -12.11
CA ALA A 245 12.00 -4.54 -11.41
C ALA A 245 12.86 -5.61 -10.72
N PRO A 246 12.67 -5.85 -9.40
CA PRO A 246 13.33 -6.97 -8.76
C PRO A 246 12.86 -8.29 -9.39
N PRO A 247 13.73 -9.32 -9.43
CA PRO A 247 13.34 -10.62 -9.96
C PRO A 247 12.13 -11.17 -9.18
N PRO A 248 11.19 -11.84 -9.88
CA PRO A 248 10.00 -12.37 -9.23
C PRO A 248 10.37 -13.42 -8.20
N THR A 249 9.81 -13.32 -7.01
CA THR A 249 10.06 -14.26 -5.91
C THR A 249 9.33 -15.59 -6.08
N ASN A 250 8.35 -15.68 -6.99
CA ASN A 250 7.64 -16.92 -7.28
C ASN A 250 8.40 -17.75 -8.34
N PRO A 251 8.87 -18.98 -8.04
CA PRO A 251 9.65 -19.79 -8.97
C PRO A 251 8.94 -20.15 -10.29
N LYS A 252 7.61 -20.17 -10.31
CA LYS A 252 6.85 -20.40 -11.54
C LYS A 252 6.81 -19.17 -12.43
N LEU A 253 6.66 -17.98 -11.82
CA LEU A 253 6.68 -16.71 -12.53
C LEU A 253 8.11 -16.45 -13.07
N GLU A 254 9.12 -16.73 -12.28
CA GLU A 254 10.53 -16.67 -12.69
C GLU A 254 10.80 -17.57 -13.90
N ARG A 255 10.35 -18.81 -13.88
CA ARG A 255 10.48 -19.73 -15.02
C ARG A 255 9.72 -19.23 -16.25
N CYS A 256 8.50 -18.75 -16.08
CA CYS A 256 7.71 -18.20 -17.17
C CYS A 256 8.37 -16.95 -17.79
N LEU A 257 9.00 -16.13 -16.97
CA LEU A 257 9.75 -14.94 -17.41
C LEU A 257 11.03 -15.34 -18.16
N ILE A 258 11.75 -16.33 -17.66
CA ILE A 258 12.93 -16.90 -18.32
C ILE A 258 12.55 -17.50 -19.69
N ASP A 259 11.48 -18.29 -19.75
CA ASP A 259 11.00 -18.87 -21.00
C ASP A 259 10.55 -17.81 -22.00
N TYR A 260 9.83 -16.79 -21.54
CA TYR A 260 9.40 -15.66 -22.36
C TYR A 260 10.59 -14.84 -22.89
N THR A 261 11.53 -14.49 -22.02
CA THR A 261 12.75 -13.77 -22.43
C THR A 261 13.60 -14.60 -23.37
N TYR A 262 13.70 -15.91 -23.15
CA TYR A 262 14.40 -16.82 -24.07
C TYR A 262 13.76 -16.84 -25.47
N ILE A 263 12.42 -16.88 -25.55
CA ILE A 263 11.70 -16.78 -26.84
C ILE A 263 11.97 -15.46 -27.54
N LEU A 264 11.97 -14.34 -26.80
CA LEU A 264 12.31 -13.01 -27.34
C LEU A 264 13.75 -12.98 -27.85
N TYR A 265 14.72 -13.43 -27.05
CA TYR A 265 16.12 -13.50 -27.46
C TYR A 265 16.34 -14.39 -28.69
N LYS A 266 15.63 -15.50 -28.77
CA LYS A 266 15.70 -16.38 -29.94
C LYS A 266 15.12 -15.75 -31.19
N LYS A 267 14.10 -14.91 -31.06
CA LYS A 267 13.49 -14.17 -32.18
C LYS A 267 14.45 -13.12 -32.74
N ASP A 268 15.19 -12.43 -31.85
CA ASP A 268 16.07 -11.33 -32.21
C ASP A 268 17.57 -11.72 -32.12
N GLU A 269 17.89 -13.03 -32.12
CA GLU A 269 19.24 -13.58 -31.88
C GLU A 269 20.32 -12.93 -32.75
N THR A 270 20.02 -12.71 -34.01
CA THR A 270 20.99 -12.09 -34.98
C THR A 270 21.31 -10.64 -34.61
N GLN A 271 20.32 -9.86 -34.20
CA GLN A 271 20.53 -8.47 -33.80
C GLN A 271 21.27 -8.40 -32.45
N ILE A 272 20.91 -9.24 -31.50
CA ILE A 272 21.53 -9.29 -30.17
C ILE A 272 23.00 -9.75 -30.29
N ARG A 273 23.30 -10.78 -31.10
CA ARG A 273 24.68 -11.21 -31.35
C ARG A 273 25.53 -10.10 -32.04
N LYS A 274 24.91 -9.34 -32.95
CA LYS A 274 25.55 -8.19 -33.56
C LYS A 274 25.84 -7.08 -32.54
N ALA A 275 24.88 -6.72 -31.73
CA ALA A 275 25.04 -5.73 -30.66
C ALA A 275 26.10 -6.16 -29.62
N ILE A 276 26.15 -7.44 -29.24
CA ILE A 276 27.18 -7.98 -28.34
C ILE A 276 28.56 -7.91 -28.99
N ALA A 277 28.67 -8.21 -30.30
CA ALA A 277 29.90 -8.12 -31.00
C ALA A 277 30.40 -6.65 -31.11
N GLU A 278 29.50 -5.72 -31.39
CA GLU A 278 29.76 -4.28 -31.38
C GLU A 278 30.17 -3.80 -29.99
N ALA A 279 29.44 -4.21 -28.92
CA ALA A 279 29.77 -3.84 -27.56
C ALA A 279 31.18 -4.31 -27.12
N LYS A 280 31.63 -5.49 -27.58
CA LYS A 280 33.00 -5.99 -27.32
C LYS A 280 34.11 -5.16 -27.97
N THR A 281 33.80 -4.38 -29.00
CA THR A 281 34.76 -3.48 -29.67
C THR A 281 34.81 -2.10 -29.02
N PHE A 282 33.91 -1.80 -28.08
CA PHE A 282 33.90 -0.53 -27.36
C PHE A 282 35.08 -0.43 -26.39
N ASN A 283 35.87 0.62 -26.59
CA ASN A 283 36.97 0.96 -25.69
C ASN A 283 36.40 1.72 -24.47
N LEU A 284 36.16 0.99 -23.35
CA LEU A 284 35.62 1.55 -22.12
C LEU A 284 36.49 2.65 -21.51
N ASP A 285 37.80 2.64 -21.80
CA ASP A 285 38.75 3.65 -21.31
C ASP A 285 38.64 5.01 -22.00
N ALA A 286 37.98 5.03 -23.18
CA ALA A 286 37.72 6.26 -23.94
C ALA A 286 36.42 6.96 -23.53
N LEU A 287 35.59 6.34 -22.66
CA LEU A 287 34.33 6.90 -22.21
C LEU A 287 34.54 7.79 -20.99
N SER A 288 33.74 8.88 -20.89
CA SER A 288 33.72 9.74 -19.70
C SER A 288 33.21 8.99 -18.50
N SER A 289 33.56 9.47 -17.26
CA SER A 289 33.17 8.86 -15.99
C SER A 289 31.63 8.74 -15.81
N GLU A 290 30.84 9.53 -16.55
CA GLU A 290 29.36 9.48 -16.55
C GLU A 290 28.80 8.42 -17.52
N GLN A 291 29.61 7.92 -18.45
CA GLN A 291 29.20 6.93 -19.45
C GLN A 291 29.69 5.50 -19.14
N ARG A 292 30.55 5.36 -18.12
CA ARG A 292 30.99 4.07 -17.55
C ARG A 292 29.99 3.55 -16.54
#